data_b7ccff3acf99580ea8a3737731fdb07b
#
_entry.id   b7ccff3acf99580ea8a3737731fdb07b
#
_cell.length_a   1.000
_cell.length_b   1.000
_cell.length_c   1.000
_cell.angle_alpha   90.00
_cell.angle_beta   90.00
_cell.angle_gamma   90.00
#
_symmetry.space_group_name_H-M   'P 1'
#
loop_
_entity.id
_entity.type
_entity.pdbx_description
1 polymer ?
#
loop_
_entity_poly.entity_id
_entity_poly.type
_entity_poly.pdbx_seq_one_letter_code
_entity_poly.pdbx_strand_id
1 'polypeptide(L)'
;MSERPPITEGTLLWEPSAAFRDASTMTDYMRWLERERGLAFEDFAALWRWSVDDLEAFWSSVVDYYEIPLRGDRSRVLADPTMPGATWFEGGEINYAEALIARLAPDRPALLFASERQPLREMSGAEFEASVAAAAAGLRRLGVGRGDRVAAVIPNIPEAVIALVACASIGAIWSSCSPDFGTRSLVDRFAQISP
;
A
#
# COMPACT_ATOMS: atom_id res chain seq x y z
N MET A 1 -19.02 12.22 -41.66
CA MET A 1 -18.99 11.96 -40.22
C MET A 1 -19.48 10.52 -40.08
N SER A 2 -18.59 9.58 -39.71
CA SER A 2 -18.98 8.18 -39.48
C SER A 2 -19.73 8.12 -38.14
N GLU A 3 -21.00 7.75 -38.19
CA GLU A 3 -21.77 7.49 -36.97
C GLU A 3 -21.13 6.33 -36.22
N ARG A 4 -20.76 6.57 -34.97
CA ARG A 4 -20.32 5.48 -34.08
C ARG A 4 -21.52 4.56 -33.82
N PRO A 5 -21.34 3.23 -33.93
CA PRO A 5 -22.41 2.30 -33.62
C PRO A 5 -22.88 2.51 -32.16
N PRO A 6 -24.17 2.29 -31.88
CA PRO A 6 -24.69 2.42 -30.52
C PRO A 6 -24.00 1.41 -29.59
N ILE A 7 -23.55 1.88 -28.44
CA ILE A 7 -22.96 1.04 -27.39
C ILE A 7 -24.12 0.33 -26.69
N THR A 8 -24.13 -1.01 -26.72
CA THR A 8 -25.09 -1.84 -25.99
C THR A 8 -24.39 -2.53 -24.80
N GLU A 9 -25.18 -3.04 -23.87
CA GLU A 9 -24.65 -3.82 -22.73
C GLU A 9 -23.81 -5.01 -23.26
N GLY A 10 -22.62 -5.22 -22.65
CA GLY A 10 -21.67 -6.24 -23.09
C GLY A 10 -20.75 -5.84 -24.23
N THR A 11 -20.86 -4.63 -24.77
CA THR A 11 -19.94 -4.14 -25.81
C THR A 11 -18.53 -3.97 -25.21
N LEU A 12 -17.53 -4.60 -25.84
CA LEU A 12 -16.11 -4.38 -25.51
C LEU A 12 -15.73 -2.94 -25.85
N LEU A 13 -15.45 -2.13 -24.83
CA LEU A 13 -15.12 -0.70 -24.99
C LEU A 13 -13.63 -0.48 -25.18
N TRP A 14 -12.80 -1.31 -24.56
CA TRP A 14 -11.35 -1.19 -24.59
C TRP A 14 -10.69 -2.54 -24.30
N GLU A 15 -9.58 -2.80 -24.95
CA GLU A 15 -8.69 -3.92 -24.70
C GLU A 15 -7.24 -3.44 -24.68
N PRO A 16 -6.41 -3.88 -23.71
CA PRO A 16 -5.00 -3.53 -23.70
C PRO A 16 -4.27 -4.12 -24.92
N SER A 17 -3.37 -3.36 -25.51
CA SER A 17 -2.47 -3.89 -26.54
C SER A 17 -1.60 -5.02 -25.98
N ALA A 18 -1.10 -5.90 -26.84
CA ALA A 18 -0.17 -6.96 -26.42
C ALA A 18 1.05 -6.40 -25.70
N ALA A 19 1.65 -5.31 -26.23
CA ALA A 19 2.79 -4.65 -25.60
C ALA A 19 2.46 -4.12 -24.19
N PHE A 20 1.26 -3.58 -23.99
CA PHE A 20 0.83 -3.10 -22.67
C PHE A 20 0.64 -4.27 -21.69
N ARG A 21 0.01 -5.36 -22.14
CA ARG A 21 -0.12 -6.58 -21.31
C ARG A 21 1.22 -7.16 -20.94
N ASP A 22 2.13 -7.30 -21.90
CA ASP A 22 3.47 -7.88 -21.70
C ASP A 22 4.36 -7.05 -20.75
N ALA A 23 4.16 -5.74 -20.72
CA ALA A 23 4.87 -4.82 -19.82
C ALA A 23 4.20 -4.67 -18.45
N SER A 24 3.06 -5.31 -18.19
CA SER A 24 2.35 -5.19 -16.93
C SER A 24 3.04 -5.98 -15.81
N THR A 25 2.98 -5.45 -14.58
CA THR A 25 3.47 -6.14 -13.37
C THR A 25 2.77 -7.50 -13.18
N MET A 26 1.51 -7.63 -13.61
CA MET A 26 0.78 -8.90 -13.53
C MET A 26 1.41 -9.97 -14.43
N THR A 27 1.77 -9.61 -15.66
CA THR A 27 2.46 -10.54 -16.58
C THR A 27 3.86 -10.88 -16.06
N ASP A 28 4.59 -9.92 -15.50
CA ASP A 28 5.88 -10.16 -14.88
C ASP A 28 5.76 -11.14 -13.70
N TYR A 29 4.76 -10.95 -12.84
CA TYR A 29 4.48 -11.86 -11.73
C TYR A 29 4.14 -13.28 -12.21
N MET A 30 3.33 -13.44 -13.26
CA MET A 30 3.02 -14.76 -13.84
C MET A 30 4.28 -15.44 -14.38
N ARG A 31 5.16 -14.71 -15.07
CA ARG A 31 6.46 -15.22 -15.55
C ARG A 31 7.41 -15.57 -14.40
N TRP A 32 7.38 -14.79 -13.31
CA TRP A 32 8.12 -15.09 -12.10
C TRP A 32 7.62 -16.39 -11.44
N LEU A 33 6.31 -16.58 -11.34
CA LEU A 33 5.70 -17.83 -10.81
C LEU A 33 6.10 -19.04 -11.65
N GLU A 34 6.08 -18.93 -12.97
CA GLU A 34 6.55 -20.01 -13.86
C GLU A 34 8.02 -20.33 -13.61
N ARG A 35 8.89 -19.34 -13.54
CA ARG A 35 10.33 -19.51 -13.38
C ARG A 35 10.72 -20.01 -11.99
N GLU A 36 10.16 -19.42 -10.93
CA GLU A 36 10.60 -19.65 -9.55
C GLU A 36 9.78 -20.75 -8.82
N ARG A 37 8.55 -21.00 -9.30
CA ARG A 37 7.62 -21.93 -8.65
C ARG A 37 7.14 -23.07 -9.56
N GLY A 38 7.48 -23.02 -10.86
CA GLY A 38 6.99 -24.00 -11.84
C GLY A 38 5.49 -23.91 -12.10
N LEU A 39 4.86 -22.76 -11.79
CA LEU A 39 3.42 -22.52 -11.94
C LEU A 39 3.18 -21.65 -13.16
N ALA A 40 2.70 -22.25 -14.26
CA ALA A 40 2.33 -21.54 -15.48
C ALA A 40 0.81 -21.30 -15.53
N PHE A 41 0.42 -20.08 -15.86
CA PHE A 41 -0.97 -19.68 -16.01
C PHE A 41 -1.23 -19.16 -17.42
N GLU A 42 -2.27 -19.66 -18.06
CA GLU A 42 -2.64 -19.27 -19.42
C GLU A 42 -3.14 -17.82 -19.48
N ASP A 43 -3.92 -17.41 -18.47
CA ASP A 43 -4.52 -16.09 -18.37
C ASP A 43 -4.69 -15.62 -16.90
N PHE A 44 -5.20 -14.40 -16.76
CA PHE A 44 -5.51 -13.82 -15.45
C PHE A 44 -6.59 -14.62 -14.70
N ALA A 45 -7.55 -15.21 -15.40
CA ALA A 45 -8.62 -15.96 -14.74
C ALA A 45 -8.09 -17.26 -14.12
N ALA A 46 -7.12 -17.91 -14.75
CA ALA A 46 -6.42 -19.07 -14.20
C ALA A 46 -5.59 -18.70 -12.97
N LEU A 47 -4.81 -17.60 -13.04
CA LEU A 47 -4.07 -17.06 -11.91
C LEU A 47 -5.02 -16.70 -10.74
N TRP A 48 -6.11 -15.99 -11.02
CA TRP A 48 -7.10 -15.63 -10.01
C TRP A 48 -7.70 -16.85 -9.33
N ARG A 49 -8.07 -17.87 -10.11
CA ARG A 49 -8.63 -19.12 -9.57
C ARG A 49 -7.66 -19.78 -8.61
N TRP A 50 -6.40 -19.93 -9.02
CA TRP A 50 -5.36 -20.45 -8.13
C TRP A 50 -5.20 -19.58 -6.86
N SER A 51 -5.26 -18.27 -6.98
CA SER A 51 -5.08 -17.37 -5.83
C SER A 51 -6.16 -17.49 -4.74
N VAL A 52 -7.34 -18.03 -5.10
CA VAL A 52 -8.44 -18.28 -4.14
C VAL A 52 -8.56 -19.73 -3.73
N ASP A 53 -8.05 -20.67 -4.53
CA ASP A 53 -8.06 -22.09 -4.25
C ASP A 53 -6.87 -22.51 -3.36
N ASP A 54 -5.70 -21.86 -3.51
CA ASP A 54 -4.49 -22.12 -2.72
C ASP A 54 -3.97 -20.80 -2.09
N LEU A 55 -4.66 -20.36 -1.06
CA LEU A 55 -4.37 -19.12 -0.36
C LEU A 55 -2.95 -19.08 0.21
N GLU A 56 -2.45 -20.19 0.74
CA GLU A 56 -1.13 -20.23 1.36
C GLU A 56 -0.01 -20.08 0.32
N ALA A 57 -0.08 -20.82 -0.77
CA ALA A 57 0.89 -20.71 -1.86
C ALA A 57 0.86 -19.33 -2.50
N PHE A 58 -0.35 -18.77 -2.71
CA PHE A 58 -0.50 -17.43 -3.29
C PHE A 58 0.14 -16.36 -2.40
N TRP A 59 -0.26 -16.27 -1.12
CA TRP A 59 0.27 -15.22 -0.23
C TRP A 59 1.75 -15.39 0.09
N SER A 60 2.25 -16.64 0.18
CA SER A 60 3.69 -16.91 0.28
C SER A 60 4.43 -16.38 -0.95
N SER A 61 3.88 -16.61 -2.15
CA SER A 61 4.50 -16.13 -3.39
C SER A 61 4.50 -14.61 -3.51
N VAL A 62 3.44 -13.94 -3.03
CA VAL A 62 3.37 -12.46 -2.98
C VAL A 62 4.46 -11.89 -2.08
N VAL A 63 4.66 -12.49 -0.89
CA VAL A 63 5.73 -12.06 0.02
C VAL A 63 7.10 -12.20 -0.62
N ASP A 64 7.35 -13.28 -1.35
CA ASP A 64 8.63 -13.53 -2.01
C ASP A 64 8.83 -12.67 -3.26
N TYR A 65 7.82 -12.55 -4.12
CA TYR A 65 7.89 -11.73 -5.33
C TYR A 65 8.14 -10.24 -5.04
N TYR A 66 7.47 -9.74 -4.01
CA TYR A 66 7.66 -8.36 -3.57
C TYR A 66 8.77 -8.21 -2.53
N GLU A 67 9.53 -9.26 -2.22
CA GLU A 67 10.60 -9.21 -1.22
C GLU A 67 10.17 -8.48 0.07
N ILE A 68 8.94 -8.80 0.55
CA ILE A 68 8.39 -8.14 1.72
C ILE A 68 9.25 -8.50 2.95
N PRO A 69 9.74 -7.52 3.74
CA PRO A 69 10.64 -7.75 4.87
C PRO A 69 9.89 -8.33 6.07
N LEU A 70 9.28 -9.51 5.88
CA LEU A 70 8.60 -10.25 6.92
C LEU A 70 9.64 -10.95 7.80
N ARG A 71 9.71 -10.59 9.08
CA ARG A 71 10.58 -11.18 10.09
C ARG A 71 9.84 -12.25 10.88
N GLY A 72 10.56 -13.22 11.44
CA GLY A 72 9.98 -14.31 12.23
C GLY A 72 9.71 -15.58 11.43
N ASP A 73 8.87 -16.46 11.98
CA ASP A 73 8.51 -17.72 11.33
C ASP A 73 7.54 -17.49 10.18
N ARG A 74 7.81 -18.12 9.04
CA ARG A 74 7.03 -18.05 7.79
C ARG A 74 6.42 -19.40 7.41
N SER A 75 6.59 -20.41 8.25
CA SER A 75 6.18 -21.78 7.94
C SER A 75 4.65 -21.98 7.92
N ARG A 76 3.92 -21.15 8.66
CA ARG A 76 2.45 -21.16 8.72
C ARG A 76 1.89 -19.90 8.10
N VAL A 77 1.58 -19.97 6.82
CA VAL A 77 1.06 -18.82 6.06
C VAL A 77 -0.36 -18.47 6.49
N LEU A 78 -1.24 -19.47 6.63
CA LEU A 78 -2.62 -19.30 7.10
C LEU A 78 -2.87 -20.25 8.27
N ALA A 79 -2.58 -19.79 9.48
CA ALA A 79 -2.72 -20.62 10.68
C ALA A 79 -4.18 -20.85 11.09
N ASP A 80 -5.04 -19.85 10.89
CA ASP A 80 -6.49 -19.93 11.12
C ASP A 80 -7.22 -19.17 9.99
N PRO A 81 -8.03 -19.85 9.16
CA PRO A 81 -8.79 -19.23 8.09
C PRO A 81 -10.12 -18.59 8.55
N THR A 82 -10.46 -18.68 9.85
CA THR A 82 -11.76 -18.23 10.36
C THR A 82 -11.96 -16.73 10.15
N MET A 83 -13.05 -16.35 9.51
CA MET A 83 -13.43 -14.96 9.31
C MET A 83 -14.59 -14.56 10.23
N PRO A 84 -14.54 -13.38 10.92
CA PRO A 84 -13.41 -12.44 10.97
C PRO A 84 -12.29 -12.93 11.89
N GLY A 85 -11.05 -12.49 11.61
CA GLY A 85 -9.92 -12.75 12.51
C GLY A 85 -8.93 -13.81 12.02
N ALA A 86 -8.92 -14.10 10.71
CA ALA A 86 -7.94 -15.01 10.12
C ALA A 86 -6.51 -14.66 10.54
N THR A 87 -5.72 -15.70 10.89
CA THR A 87 -4.33 -15.54 11.34
C THR A 87 -3.38 -15.84 10.19
N TRP A 88 -2.76 -14.80 9.68
CA TRP A 88 -1.79 -14.86 8.59
C TRP A 88 -0.35 -14.79 9.12
N PHE A 89 0.56 -15.59 8.56
CA PHE A 89 1.99 -15.61 8.90
C PHE A 89 2.23 -15.56 10.42
N GLU A 90 1.69 -16.58 11.12
CA GLU A 90 1.73 -16.63 12.58
C GLU A 90 3.15 -16.44 13.13
N GLY A 91 3.31 -15.46 14.03
CA GLY A 91 4.63 -15.05 14.54
C GLY A 91 5.45 -14.18 13.60
N GLY A 92 4.92 -13.86 12.41
CA GLY A 92 5.53 -12.91 11.49
C GLY A 92 5.34 -11.47 11.93
N GLU A 93 6.37 -10.64 11.77
CA GLU A 93 6.32 -9.20 12.02
C GLU A 93 6.76 -8.42 10.79
N ILE A 94 6.03 -7.34 10.49
CA ILE A 94 6.35 -6.41 9.39
C ILE A 94 6.18 -4.97 9.87
N ASN A 95 7.04 -4.07 9.39
CA ASN A 95 6.81 -2.64 9.51
C ASN A 95 6.46 -2.06 8.13
N TYR A 96 5.27 -1.48 8.00
CA TYR A 96 4.79 -0.91 6.74
C TYR A 96 5.73 0.18 6.19
N ALA A 97 6.23 1.08 7.06
CA ALA A 97 7.12 2.16 6.63
C ALA A 97 8.47 1.63 6.16
N GLU A 98 9.03 0.61 6.84
CA GLU A 98 10.26 -0.05 6.40
C GLU A 98 10.11 -0.67 5.01
N ALA A 99 9.02 -1.40 4.80
CA ALA A 99 8.73 -2.03 3.51
C ALA A 99 8.53 -1.00 2.38
N LEU A 100 7.92 0.16 2.69
CA LEU A 100 7.71 1.22 1.73
C LEU A 100 9.02 1.95 1.40
N ILE A 101 9.78 2.37 2.41
CA ILE A 101 11.01 3.16 2.24
C ILE A 101 12.09 2.35 1.52
N ALA A 102 12.23 1.07 1.83
CA ALA A 102 13.20 0.18 1.19
C ALA A 102 13.04 0.07 -0.34
N ARG A 103 11.89 0.47 -0.89
CA ARG A 103 11.58 0.42 -2.33
C ARG A 103 11.71 1.76 -3.03
N LEU A 104 11.97 2.83 -2.30
CA LEU A 104 12.14 4.15 -2.90
C LEU A 104 13.49 4.24 -3.61
N ALA A 105 13.48 4.68 -4.87
CA ALA A 105 14.70 5.08 -5.54
C ALA A 105 15.07 6.49 -5.03
N PRO A 106 16.29 6.69 -4.52
CA PRO A 106 16.66 7.95 -3.86
C PRO A 106 16.53 9.19 -4.75
N ASP A 107 16.79 9.03 -6.05
CA ASP A 107 16.82 10.08 -7.08
C ASP A 107 15.52 10.22 -7.89
N ARG A 108 14.54 9.34 -7.65
CA ARG A 108 13.24 9.39 -8.34
C ARG A 108 12.19 10.04 -7.46
N PRO A 109 11.16 10.67 -8.06
CA PRO A 109 10.04 11.21 -7.29
C PRO A 109 9.33 10.13 -6.46
N ALA A 110 9.26 10.33 -5.15
CA ALA A 110 8.44 9.56 -4.22
C ALA A 110 7.05 10.18 -4.08
N LEU A 111 6.96 11.51 -4.12
CA LEU A 111 5.71 12.25 -4.06
C LEU A 111 5.65 13.32 -5.16
N LEU A 112 4.49 13.42 -5.78
CA LEU A 112 4.12 14.50 -6.68
C LEU A 112 2.97 15.28 -6.06
N PHE A 113 3.14 16.58 -5.89
CA PHE A 113 2.14 17.44 -5.27
C PHE A 113 1.88 18.68 -6.10
N ALA A 114 0.61 19.00 -6.30
CA ALA A 114 0.14 20.25 -6.87
C ALA A 114 -1.10 20.75 -6.13
N SER A 115 -1.33 22.04 -6.10
CA SER A 115 -2.54 22.65 -5.56
C SER A 115 -2.90 23.91 -6.36
N GLU A 116 -4.05 24.50 -6.07
CA GLU A 116 -4.43 25.79 -6.67
C GLU A 116 -3.46 26.94 -6.33
N ARG A 117 -2.67 26.77 -5.26
CA ARG A 117 -1.71 27.80 -4.77
C ARG A 117 -0.27 27.51 -5.11
N GLN A 118 0.04 26.28 -5.55
CA GLN A 118 1.42 25.85 -5.82
C GLN A 118 1.48 25.03 -7.10
N PRO A 119 2.45 25.29 -7.99
CA PRO A 119 2.70 24.46 -9.16
C PRO A 119 3.11 23.04 -8.73
N LEU A 120 3.16 22.14 -9.71
CA LEU A 120 3.65 20.78 -9.48
C LEU A 120 5.04 20.81 -8.85
N ARG A 121 5.15 20.15 -7.71
CA ARG A 121 6.38 19.94 -6.96
C ARG A 121 6.66 18.44 -6.85
N GLU A 122 7.89 18.08 -7.07
CA GLU A 122 8.40 16.72 -6.85
C GLU A 122 9.20 16.67 -5.55
N MET A 123 9.04 15.59 -4.81
CA MET A 123 9.87 15.24 -3.67
C MET A 123 10.54 13.91 -3.99
N SER A 124 11.86 13.86 -4.01
CA SER A 124 12.63 12.64 -4.27
C SER A 124 12.50 11.62 -3.14
N GLY A 125 12.90 10.36 -3.42
CA GLY A 125 12.93 9.30 -2.40
C GLY A 125 13.82 9.67 -1.22
N ALA A 126 15.00 10.24 -1.48
CA ALA A 126 15.92 10.68 -0.42
C ALA A 126 15.35 11.82 0.45
N GLU A 127 14.69 12.82 -0.16
CA GLU A 127 14.05 13.91 0.58
C GLU A 127 12.86 13.41 1.41
N PHE A 128 12.09 12.47 0.87
CA PHE A 128 10.97 11.86 1.57
C PHE A 128 11.46 11.06 2.78
N GLU A 129 12.45 10.19 2.61
CA GLU A 129 13.04 9.39 3.70
C GLU A 129 13.61 10.29 4.81
N ALA A 130 14.37 11.34 4.46
CA ALA A 130 14.90 12.29 5.42
C ALA A 130 13.79 13.01 6.19
N SER A 131 12.70 13.40 5.50
CA SER A 131 11.55 14.06 6.12
C SER A 131 10.81 13.13 7.08
N VAL A 132 10.61 11.86 6.70
CA VAL A 132 10.03 10.81 7.55
C VAL A 132 10.89 10.59 8.80
N ALA A 133 12.20 10.47 8.63
CA ALA A 133 13.13 10.28 9.76
C ALA A 133 13.10 11.45 10.73
N ALA A 134 13.08 12.69 10.23
CA ALA A 134 12.99 13.90 11.05
C ALA A 134 11.66 13.96 11.82
N ALA A 135 10.53 13.65 11.16
CA ALA A 135 9.21 13.60 11.79
C ALA A 135 9.13 12.51 12.86
N ALA A 136 9.63 11.29 12.57
CA ALA A 136 9.68 10.20 13.54
C ALA A 136 10.53 10.54 14.76
N ALA A 137 11.68 11.20 14.57
CA ALA A 137 12.50 11.70 15.68
C ALA A 137 11.77 12.76 16.52
N GLY A 138 10.98 13.64 15.84
CA GLY A 138 10.13 14.61 16.51
C GLY A 138 9.08 13.95 17.41
N LEU A 139 8.35 12.97 16.86
CA LEU A 139 7.32 12.21 17.59
C LEU A 139 7.91 11.49 18.81
N ARG A 140 9.08 10.84 18.67
CA ARG A 140 9.76 10.18 19.80
C ARG A 140 10.14 11.17 20.90
N ARG A 141 10.60 12.39 20.55
CA ARG A 141 10.90 13.43 21.56
C ARG A 141 9.64 13.90 22.31
N LEU A 142 8.47 13.81 21.68
CA LEU A 142 7.17 14.07 22.32
C LEU A 142 6.65 12.90 23.16
N GLY A 143 7.37 11.78 23.19
CA GLY A 143 7.01 10.59 23.95
C GLY A 143 6.14 9.59 23.18
N VAL A 144 5.90 9.81 21.88
CA VAL A 144 5.11 8.89 21.06
C VAL A 144 5.90 7.63 20.75
N GLY A 145 5.30 6.47 20.98
CA GLY A 145 5.87 5.14 20.76
C GLY A 145 4.88 4.14 20.16
N ARG A 146 5.26 2.86 20.20
CA ARG A 146 4.44 1.76 19.65
C ARG A 146 3.07 1.70 20.33
N GLY A 147 2.02 1.68 19.52
CA GLY A 147 0.63 1.58 19.98
C GLY A 147 -0.02 2.91 20.35
N ASP A 148 0.74 3.99 20.45
CA ASP A 148 0.17 5.33 20.65
C ASP A 148 -0.61 5.77 19.40
N ARG A 149 -1.65 6.53 19.62
CA ARG A 149 -2.54 7.03 18.57
C ARG A 149 -2.26 8.50 18.31
N VAL A 150 -1.89 8.80 17.08
CA VAL A 150 -1.63 10.16 16.60
C VAL A 150 -2.77 10.57 15.69
N ALA A 151 -3.44 11.65 16.03
CA ALA A 151 -4.54 12.20 15.22
C ALA A 151 -4.15 13.54 14.61
N ALA A 152 -4.59 13.79 13.38
CA ALA A 152 -4.36 15.04 12.69
C ALA A 152 -5.61 15.54 11.94
N VAL A 153 -5.80 16.85 11.93
CA VAL A 153 -6.70 17.55 11.01
C VAL A 153 -5.80 18.20 9.96
N ILE A 154 -5.72 17.59 8.79
CA ILE A 154 -4.72 17.94 7.79
C ILE A 154 -5.28 17.78 6.38
N PRO A 155 -5.04 18.73 5.45
CA PRO A 155 -5.40 18.56 4.05
C PRO A 155 -4.51 17.52 3.36
N ASN A 156 -4.84 17.19 2.11
CA ASN A 156 -4.06 16.24 1.31
C ASN A 156 -2.78 16.91 0.78
N ILE A 157 -1.76 16.96 1.62
CA ILE A 157 -0.44 17.57 1.35
C ILE A 157 0.67 16.55 1.68
N PRO A 158 1.90 16.74 1.17
CA PRO A 158 3.03 15.84 1.43
C PRO A 158 3.27 15.55 2.91
N GLU A 159 3.06 16.53 3.77
CA GLU A 159 3.23 16.41 5.23
C GLU A 159 2.29 15.37 5.85
N ALA A 160 1.09 15.17 5.28
CA ALA A 160 0.17 14.13 5.74
C ALA A 160 0.74 12.72 5.50
N VAL A 161 1.35 12.50 4.32
CA VAL A 161 1.99 11.23 3.97
C VAL A 161 3.25 11.01 4.82
N ILE A 162 4.07 12.05 4.98
CA ILE A 162 5.27 12.02 5.83
C ILE A 162 4.89 11.64 7.27
N ALA A 163 3.88 12.28 7.85
CA ALA A 163 3.44 12.01 9.21
C ALA A 163 2.88 10.59 9.37
N LEU A 164 2.08 10.09 8.40
CA LEU A 164 1.60 8.71 8.36
C LEU A 164 2.77 7.72 8.40
N VAL A 165 3.75 7.89 7.50
CA VAL A 165 4.88 6.97 7.40
C VAL A 165 5.80 7.09 8.61
N ALA A 166 5.98 8.30 9.17
CA ALA A 166 6.72 8.51 10.40
C ALA A 166 6.06 7.79 11.61
N CYS A 167 4.74 7.89 11.76
CA CYS A 167 4.00 7.14 12.79
C CYS A 167 4.17 5.63 12.60
N ALA A 168 3.96 5.13 11.38
CA ALA A 168 4.13 3.71 11.07
C ALA A 168 5.55 3.22 11.37
N SER A 169 6.59 4.03 11.09
CA SER A 169 7.99 3.66 11.33
C SER A 169 8.34 3.42 12.79
N ILE A 170 7.62 4.06 13.71
CA ILE A 170 7.80 3.90 15.16
C ILE A 170 6.75 2.99 15.80
N GLY A 171 5.88 2.38 14.98
CA GLY A 171 4.80 1.51 15.45
C GLY A 171 3.61 2.25 16.07
N ALA A 172 3.50 3.56 15.88
CA ALA A 172 2.34 4.35 16.28
C ALA A 172 1.21 4.23 15.26
N ILE A 173 -0.01 4.47 15.71
CA ILE A 173 -1.23 4.40 14.91
C ILE A 173 -1.57 5.80 14.41
N TRP A 174 -1.75 5.95 13.10
CA TRP A 174 -2.12 7.21 12.48
C TRP A 174 -3.62 7.27 12.18
N SER A 175 -4.23 8.42 12.48
CA SER A 175 -5.59 8.75 12.04
C SER A 175 -5.66 10.20 11.59
N SER A 176 -6.32 10.48 10.48
CA SER A 176 -6.47 11.85 9.99
C SER A 176 -7.88 12.13 9.46
N CYS A 177 -8.26 13.39 9.57
CA CYS A 177 -9.47 13.94 8.98
C CYS A 177 -9.13 15.15 8.11
N SER A 178 -9.92 15.35 7.05
CA SER A 178 -9.87 16.58 6.26
C SER A 178 -10.30 17.79 7.10
N PRO A 179 -9.69 18.98 6.89
CA PRO A 179 -10.16 20.22 7.50
C PRO A 179 -11.60 20.61 7.13
N ASP A 180 -12.15 20.00 6.07
CA ASP A 180 -13.54 20.25 5.63
C ASP A 180 -14.61 19.68 6.58
N PHE A 181 -14.21 18.79 7.48
CA PHE A 181 -15.12 18.28 8.51
C PHE A 181 -15.39 19.34 9.58
N GLY A 182 -16.66 19.55 9.91
CA GLY A 182 -17.06 20.43 11.02
C GLY A 182 -16.53 19.90 12.37
N THR A 183 -16.31 20.81 13.32
CA THR A 183 -15.72 20.51 14.64
C THR A 183 -16.40 19.33 15.35
N ARG A 184 -17.74 19.24 15.30
CA ARG A 184 -18.49 18.13 15.93
C ARG A 184 -18.07 16.78 15.36
N SER A 185 -18.00 16.68 14.02
CA SER A 185 -17.60 15.43 13.35
C SER A 185 -16.15 15.03 13.66
N LEU A 186 -15.25 16.01 13.84
CA LEU A 186 -13.85 15.76 14.23
C LEU A 186 -13.79 15.20 15.65
N VAL A 187 -14.50 15.83 16.59
CA VAL A 187 -14.54 15.39 17.99
C VAL A 187 -15.15 13.98 18.09
N ASP A 188 -16.28 13.74 17.43
CA ASP A 188 -16.95 12.43 17.43
C ASP A 188 -16.05 11.31 16.88
N ARG A 189 -15.25 11.59 15.83
CA ARG A 189 -14.32 10.61 15.24
C ARG A 189 -13.12 10.33 16.16
N PHE A 190 -12.48 11.38 16.64
CA PHE A 190 -11.27 11.20 17.45
C PHE A 190 -11.58 10.70 18.86
N ALA A 191 -12.75 11.02 19.42
CA ALA A 191 -13.17 10.45 20.70
C ALA A 191 -13.23 8.91 20.68
N GLN A 192 -13.55 8.30 19.52
CA GLN A 192 -13.62 6.84 19.39
C GLN A 192 -12.25 6.15 19.51
N ILE A 193 -11.18 6.83 19.18
CA ILE A 193 -9.81 6.28 19.19
C ILE A 193 -8.98 6.79 20.38
N SER A 194 -9.44 7.82 21.10
CA SER A 194 -8.73 8.40 22.25
C SER A 194 -7.23 8.66 21.94
N PRO A 195 -6.93 9.55 20.99
CA PRO A 195 -5.57 9.82 20.54
C PRO A 195 -4.75 10.52 21.63
#